data_8ad52e494e3673c9c8be10287035fa6e
#
_entry.id   8ad52e494e3673c9c8be10287035fa6e
#
_cell.length_a   1.000
_cell.length_b   1.000
_cell.length_c   1.000
_cell.angle_alpha   90.00
_cell.angle_beta   90.00
_cell.angle_gamma   90.00
#
_symmetry.space_group_name_H-M   'P 1'
#
loop_
_entity.id
_entity.type
_entity.pdbx_description
1 polymer ?
#
loop_
_entity_poly.entity_id
_entity_poly.type
_entity_poly.pdbx_seq_one_letter_code
_entity_poly.pdbx_strand_id
1 'polypeptide(L)'
;MKSIKKVIIATTPIEIFEFGGNKNKIVITGEWCNENFGLKKIKSKIELIKCPFENKLFKKKSFFKIINLYEILLIDLVKFLNKEHNVKYSKDYWEQIVGVWLLEFLIVAYEKYLIVKKIKNSNKIVAYKIFDSEEAPFNSVLASNQMNTHEYNNQLFCYFIKKLKKNVVIENLVENKSNGYNKKILKEFSFKTFFKQKIIKFVSIFSMIFRKKGEIFILTSYLSFFDELHLQFKVNKLLKFNTTKIFTSVSKNNDLREINFDDKNSKIFSQLLLPLLTKFMPKSFLEDYKDLVKFSEKLPWKNNPKKIFTSVNNFYDDTFKIWCAENKRKYKTKLLFCCHGGGFQTQIYSTVNYYLNKTCDKILVWGKNRASNKKIKTLFNLKSSSKPFRKEKLLNDKKLKILIVQDMPTMYTNLLGSSLLHFSEYKNFVEFQKKFLNNLKNEVRNNVVIRLGSTSNVGSNNNLFHYEQKIWNSGSVKFNTETRAIPIHKSISQSHIVILTQVSSTTLLECISSNVPFLIFCDLKKQNVNGFFKKTLFHLRNEIFFDNPKKISNFLNQTNTNNVTKWWYSKNIQRRVKYLNENFAIYERNVVHKLAKELRGKA
;
A
#
# COMPACT_ATOMS: atom_id res chain seq x y z
N MET A 1 24.19 18.40 -43.98
CA MET A 1 23.26 17.43 -43.38
C MET A 1 22.81 17.95 -42.02
N LYS A 2 21.56 18.38 -41.86
CA LYS A 2 20.97 18.71 -40.53
C LYS A 2 20.99 17.44 -39.69
N SER A 3 21.76 17.41 -38.59
CA SER A 3 21.78 16.28 -37.66
C SER A 3 20.38 15.93 -37.25
N ILE A 4 19.94 14.70 -37.52
CA ILE A 4 18.63 14.19 -37.12
C ILE A 4 18.60 14.30 -35.58
N LYS A 5 17.78 15.23 -35.04
CA LYS A 5 17.69 15.44 -33.59
C LYS A 5 17.09 14.19 -32.94
N LYS A 6 17.97 13.38 -32.37
CA LYS A 6 17.63 12.21 -31.54
C LYS A 6 16.87 12.69 -30.30
N VAL A 7 15.71 12.08 -30.00
CA VAL A 7 14.97 12.27 -28.76
C VAL A 7 15.16 11.04 -27.87
N ILE A 8 15.75 11.22 -26.71
CA ILE A 8 15.96 10.15 -25.72
C ILE A 8 14.74 10.13 -24.78
N ILE A 9 14.16 8.95 -24.57
CA ILE A 9 13.11 8.74 -23.56
C ILE A 9 13.77 8.16 -22.32
N ALA A 10 13.79 8.94 -21.24
CA ALA A 10 14.28 8.48 -19.94
C ALA A 10 13.11 7.98 -19.08
N THR A 11 13.23 6.76 -18.61
CA THR A 11 12.26 6.06 -17.78
C THR A 11 12.75 5.86 -16.35
N THR A 12 14.06 6.03 -16.15
CA THR A 12 14.76 5.94 -14.87
C THR A 12 15.76 7.08 -14.74
N PRO A 13 16.38 7.29 -13.57
CA PRO A 13 17.47 8.27 -13.41
C PRO A 13 18.74 7.91 -14.19
N ILE A 14 18.93 6.65 -14.57
CA ILE A 14 20.16 6.16 -15.22
C ILE A 14 20.36 6.84 -16.57
N GLU A 15 19.30 6.96 -17.38
CA GLU A 15 19.39 7.63 -18.70
C GLU A 15 19.76 9.12 -18.56
N ILE A 16 19.32 9.77 -17.47
CA ILE A 16 19.73 11.17 -17.20
C ILE A 16 21.20 11.22 -16.80
N PHE A 17 21.67 10.26 -16.01
CA PHE A 17 23.08 10.16 -15.63
C PHE A 17 23.98 10.02 -16.85
N GLU A 18 23.65 9.10 -17.75
CA GLU A 18 24.46 8.79 -18.92
C GLU A 18 24.41 9.89 -19.99
N PHE A 19 23.24 10.46 -20.25
CA PHE A 19 23.03 11.34 -21.41
C PHE A 19 22.76 12.81 -21.07
N GLY A 20 22.55 13.14 -19.80
CA GLY A 20 22.21 14.51 -19.35
C GLY A 20 23.32 15.54 -19.59
N GLY A 21 24.59 15.12 -19.59
CA GLY A 21 25.76 15.96 -19.86
C GLY A 21 25.90 16.41 -21.32
N ASN A 22 25.23 15.75 -22.25
CA ASN A 22 25.28 16.02 -23.69
C ASN A 22 24.16 16.97 -24.12
N LYS A 23 24.32 17.69 -25.24
CA LYS A 23 23.29 18.59 -25.78
C LYS A 23 22.15 17.80 -26.45
N ASN A 24 21.51 16.87 -25.74
CA ASN A 24 20.40 16.06 -26.23
C ASN A 24 19.03 16.69 -25.88
N LYS A 25 17.97 16.27 -26.58
CA LYS A 25 16.60 16.41 -26.11
C LYS A 25 16.22 15.14 -25.36
N ILE A 26 15.90 15.27 -24.06
CA ILE A 26 15.50 14.16 -23.20
C ILE A 26 14.05 14.37 -22.76
N VAL A 27 13.20 13.37 -22.96
CA VAL A 27 11.83 13.34 -22.48
C VAL A 27 11.78 12.38 -21.29
N ILE A 28 11.49 12.90 -20.10
CA ILE A 28 11.38 12.10 -18.87
C ILE A 28 9.94 11.68 -18.65
N THR A 29 9.73 10.42 -18.25
CA THR A 29 8.41 9.81 -18.05
C THR A 29 7.84 10.05 -16.65
N GLY A 30 8.60 10.69 -15.78
CA GLY A 30 8.19 11.11 -14.44
C GLY A 30 9.29 11.88 -13.73
N GLU A 31 8.93 12.61 -12.68
CA GLU A 31 9.88 13.43 -11.90
C GLU A 31 10.97 12.58 -11.22
N TRP A 32 10.72 11.31 -10.96
CA TRP A 32 11.71 10.37 -10.41
C TRP A 32 12.94 10.19 -11.30
N CYS A 33 12.82 10.41 -12.63
CA CYS A 33 13.96 10.35 -13.53
C CYS A 33 14.97 11.49 -13.29
N ASN A 34 14.54 12.60 -12.70
CA ASN A 34 15.36 13.79 -12.46
C ASN A 34 15.98 13.82 -11.05
N GLU A 35 15.99 12.71 -10.34
CA GLU A 35 16.66 12.61 -9.06
C GLU A 35 18.18 12.64 -9.24
N ASN A 36 18.81 13.72 -8.80
CA ASN A 36 20.25 13.94 -8.91
C ASN A 36 21.02 13.00 -7.98
N PHE A 37 21.54 11.92 -8.54
CA PHE A 37 22.63 11.14 -7.95
C PHE A 37 23.98 11.81 -8.23
N GLY A 38 24.25 12.97 -7.61
CA GLY A 38 25.57 13.61 -7.70
C GLY A 38 25.97 14.12 -9.09
N LEU A 39 25.02 14.54 -9.92
CA LEU A 39 25.25 14.85 -11.31
C LEU A 39 26.02 16.15 -11.54
N LYS A 40 26.99 16.08 -12.47
CA LYS A 40 27.55 17.18 -13.25
C LYS A 40 26.41 18.00 -13.89
N LYS A 41 26.64 19.26 -14.15
CA LYS A 41 25.68 20.21 -14.76
C LYS A 41 24.94 19.60 -15.96
N ILE A 42 23.61 19.43 -15.86
CA ILE A 42 22.77 18.92 -16.97
C ILE A 42 22.76 19.96 -18.09
N LYS A 43 23.20 19.57 -19.28
CA LYS A 43 23.22 20.40 -20.49
C LYS A 43 22.09 20.08 -21.46
N SER A 44 21.44 18.94 -21.29
CA SER A 44 20.31 18.50 -22.11
C SER A 44 19.04 19.29 -21.85
N LYS A 45 18.25 19.50 -22.90
CA LYS A 45 16.88 20.04 -22.77
C LYS A 45 15.96 18.94 -22.28
N ILE A 46 15.43 19.08 -21.06
CA ILE A 46 14.52 18.11 -20.44
C ILE A 46 13.05 18.55 -20.65
N GLU A 47 12.22 17.61 -21.10
CA GLU A 47 10.77 17.74 -21.19
C GLU A 47 10.10 16.70 -20.30
N LEU A 48 9.27 17.11 -19.33
CA LEU A 48 8.56 16.21 -18.41
C LEU A 48 7.18 15.84 -18.96
N ILE A 49 6.88 14.54 -18.99
CA ILE A 49 5.52 14.03 -19.18
C ILE A 49 4.86 13.86 -17.82
N LYS A 50 3.93 14.75 -17.51
CA LYS A 50 3.17 14.68 -16.24
C LYS A 50 2.32 13.43 -16.17
N CYS A 51 2.33 12.77 -15.00
CA CYS A 51 1.50 11.60 -14.72
C CYS A 51 0.00 11.95 -14.92
N PRO A 52 -0.76 11.18 -15.72
CA PRO A 52 -2.17 11.44 -15.93
C PRO A 52 -3.02 11.37 -14.66
N PHE A 53 -2.58 10.60 -13.66
CA PHE A 53 -3.31 10.38 -12.41
C PHE A 53 -3.21 11.55 -11.40
N GLU A 54 -2.39 12.56 -11.67
CA GLU A 54 -2.40 13.83 -10.93
C GLU A 54 -3.74 14.55 -11.05
N ASN A 55 -4.41 14.43 -12.20
CA ASN A 55 -5.73 15.00 -12.41
C ASN A 55 -6.80 14.10 -11.75
N LYS A 56 -7.47 14.61 -10.71
CA LYS A 56 -8.43 13.86 -9.90
C LYS A 56 -9.63 13.33 -10.69
N LEU A 57 -10.17 14.11 -11.63
CA LEU A 57 -11.29 13.68 -12.47
C LEU A 57 -10.85 12.59 -13.44
N PHE A 58 -9.69 12.75 -14.03
CA PHE A 58 -9.11 11.74 -14.91
C PHE A 58 -8.77 10.45 -14.13
N LYS A 59 -8.20 10.56 -12.93
CA LYS A 59 -7.91 9.43 -12.02
C LYS A 59 -9.20 8.65 -11.69
N LYS A 60 -10.30 9.36 -11.39
CA LYS A 60 -11.62 8.73 -11.15
C LYS A 60 -12.14 8.01 -12.40
N LYS A 61 -12.09 8.65 -13.58
CA LYS A 61 -12.48 8.02 -14.85
C LYS A 61 -11.63 6.78 -15.14
N SER A 62 -10.33 6.87 -14.89
CA SER A 62 -9.39 5.77 -15.07
C SER A 62 -9.68 4.60 -14.12
N PHE A 63 -10.07 4.87 -12.88
CA PHE A 63 -10.50 3.82 -11.95
C PHE A 63 -11.63 2.97 -12.56
N PHE A 64 -12.72 3.59 -12.98
CA PHE A 64 -13.85 2.84 -13.59
C PHE A 64 -13.45 2.10 -14.87
N LYS A 65 -12.59 2.71 -15.68
CA LYS A 65 -12.09 2.05 -16.90
C LYS A 65 -11.25 0.82 -16.58
N ILE A 66 -10.38 0.90 -15.57
CA ILE A 66 -9.56 -0.22 -15.11
C ILE A 66 -10.45 -1.33 -14.52
N ILE A 67 -11.48 -0.99 -13.75
CA ILE A 67 -12.42 -1.97 -13.21
C ILE A 67 -13.15 -2.72 -14.34
N ASN A 68 -13.64 -2.00 -15.35
CA ASN A 68 -14.30 -2.65 -16.50
C ASN A 68 -13.32 -3.57 -17.26
N LEU A 69 -12.08 -3.12 -17.45
CA LEU A 69 -11.06 -3.93 -18.09
C LEU A 69 -10.69 -5.17 -17.27
N TYR A 70 -10.61 -5.02 -15.96
CA TYR A 70 -10.39 -6.11 -15.02
C TYR A 70 -11.47 -7.20 -15.15
N GLU A 71 -12.75 -6.81 -15.18
CA GLU A 71 -13.85 -7.78 -15.30
C GLU A 71 -13.78 -8.57 -16.62
N ILE A 72 -13.42 -7.91 -17.71
CA ILE A 72 -13.27 -8.55 -19.04
C ILE A 72 -12.08 -9.50 -19.03
N LEU A 73 -10.89 -9.01 -18.68
CA LEU A 73 -9.67 -9.79 -18.71
C LEU A 73 -9.66 -10.94 -17.67
N LEU A 74 -10.36 -10.76 -16.56
CA LEU A 74 -10.51 -11.84 -15.58
C LEU A 74 -11.26 -13.04 -16.17
N ILE A 75 -12.28 -12.82 -17.01
CA ILE A 75 -13.01 -13.91 -17.67
C ILE A 75 -12.09 -14.69 -18.60
N ASP A 76 -11.28 -13.99 -19.39
CA ASP A 76 -10.35 -14.63 -20.32
C ASP A 76 -9.22 -15.35 -19.57
N LEU A 77 -8.73 -14.74 -18.49
CA LEU A 77 -7.74 -15.36 -17.62
C LEU A 77 -8.27 -16.62 -16.93
N VAL A 78 -9.54 -16.63 -16.52
CA VAL A 78 -10.20 -17.84 -15.96
C VAL A 78 -10.25 -18.97 -16.97
N LYS A 79 -10.63 -18.70 -18.23
CA LYS A 79 -10.63 -19.71 -19.31
C LYS A 79 -9.22 -20.27 -19.51
N PHE A 80 -8.23 -19.36 -19.59
CA PHE A 80 -6.84 -19.72 -19.75
C PHE A 80 -6.33 -20.62 -18.60
N LEU A 81 -6.47 -20.20 -17.34
CA LEU A 81 -6.01 -20.95 -16.17
C LEU A 81 -6.73 -22.30 -16.03
N ASN A 82 -8.03 -22.36 -16.35
CA ASN A 82 -8.77 -23.62 -16.37
C ASN A 82 -8.23 -24.60 -17.41
N LYS A 83 -7.91 -24.11 -18.60
CA LYS A 83 -7.30 -24.92 -19.66
C LYS A 83 -5.91 -25.41 -19.26
N GLU A 84 -5.05 -24.51 -18.79
CA GLU A 84 -3.66 -24.80 -18.46
C GLU A 84 -3.52 -25.80 -17.30
N HIS A 85 -4.36 -25.67 -16.30
CA HIS A 85 -4.35 -26.56 -15.14
C HIS A 85 -5.24 -27.81 -15.30
N ASN A 86 -5.95 -27.90 -16.40
CA ASN A 86 -6.93 -28.97 -16.67
C ASN A 86 -8.00 -29.08 -15.56
N VAL A 87 -8.63 -27.93 -15.23
CA VAL A 87 -9.68 -27.84 -14.22
C VAL A 87 -10.88 -27.02 -14.73
N LYS A 88 -12.02 -27.12 -14.04
CA LYS A 88 -13.25 -26.35 -14.33
C LYS A 88 -13.68 -25.57 -13.10
N TYR A 89 -12.87 -24.58 -12.70
CA TYR A 89 -13.17 -23.74 -11.54
C TYR A 89 -13.89 -22.46 -11.93
N SER A 90 -14.68 -21.94 -10.99
CA SER A 90 -15.48 -20.73 -11.18
C SER A 90 -14.61 -19.47 -11.26
N LYS A 91 -15.20 -18.37 -11.76
CA LYS A 91 -14.60 -17.05 -11.72
C LYS A 91 -14.21 -16.65 -10.29
N ASP A 92 -15.10 -16.89 -9.30
CA ASP A 92 -14.87 -16.53 -7.89
C ASP A 92 -13.63 -17.24 -7.30
N TYR A 93 -13.40 -18.49 -7.73
CA TYR A 93 -12.21 -19.25 -7.33
C TYR A 93 -10.93 -18.56 -7.78
N TRP A 94 -10.84 -18.27 -9.09
CA TRP A 94 -9.66 -17.63 -9.64
C TRP A 94 -9.52 -16.17 -9.21
N GLU A 95 -10.63 -15.43 -9.09
CA GLU A 95 -10.62 -14.05 -8.59
C GLU A 95 -10.04 -13.96 -7.18
N GLN A 96 -10.33 -14.94 -6.31
CA GLN A 96 -9.72 -15.05 -4.99
C GLN A 96 -8.18 -15.14 -5.05
N ILE A 97 -7.64 -15.81 -6.09
CA ILE A 97 -6.22 -16.11 -6.23
C ILE A 97 -5.48 -14.97 -6.96
N VAL A 98 -5.94 -14.62 -8.15
CA VAL A 98 -5.21 -13.72 -9.06
C VAL A 98 -5.68 -12.27 -9.01
N GLY A 99 -6.82 -11.98 -8.38
CA GLY A 99 -7.53 -10.71 -8.54
C GLY A 99 -6.73 -9.49 -8.10
N VAL A 100 -6.02 -9.55 -6.97
CA VAL A 100 -5.17 -8.42 -6.51
C VAL A 100 -4.06 -8.14 -7.50
N TRP A 101 -3.31 -9.18 -7.90
CA TRP A 101 -2.24 -9.04 -8.87
C TRP A 101 -2.74 -8.46 -10.19
N LEU A 102 -3.85 -8.96 -10.71
CA LEU A 102 -4.41 -8.47 -11.97
C LEU A 102 -4.78 -6.98 -11.89
N LEU A 103 -5.42 -6.55 -10.79
CA LEU A 103 -5.76 -5.14 -10.58
C LEU A 103 -4.51 -4.25 -10.53
N GLU A 104 -3.48 -4.65 -9.77
CA GLU A 104 -2.23 -3.90 -9.65
C GLU A 104 -1.51 -3.83 -11.00
N PHE A 105 -1.41 -4.95 -11.71
CA PHE A 105 -0.81 -5.02 -13.03
C PHE A 105 -1.51 -4.08 -14.03
N LEU A 106 -2.84 -4.09 -14.06
CA LEU A 106 -3.62 -3.23 -14.95
C LEU A 106 -3.42 -1.74 -14.66
N ILE A 107 -3.29 -1.36 -13.40
CA ILE A 107 -3.03 0.03 -13.00
C ILE A 107 -1.66 0.47 -13.51
N VAL A 108 -0.63 -0.32 -13.23
CA VAL A 108 0.76 -0.02 -13.63
C VAL A 108 0.88 0.05 -15.14
N ALA A 109 0.35 -0.94 -15.85
CA ALA A 109 0.40 -0.98 -17.31
C ALA A 109 -0.39 0.17 -17.95
N TYR A 110 -1.58 0.49 -17.43
CA TYR A 110 -2.40 1.58 -17.94
C TYR A 110 -1.75 2.95 -17.75
N GLU A 111 -1.11 3.18 -16.61
CA GLU A 111 -0.33 4.40 -16.37
C GLU A 111 0.77 4.58 -17.42
N LYS A 112 1.60 3.52 -17.66
CA LYS A 112 2.69 3.57 -18.64
C LYS A 112 2.17 3.77 -20.06
N TYR A 113 1.12 3.06 -20.43
CA TYR A 113 0.43 3.27 -21.71
C TYR A 113 0.01 4.73 -21.91
N LEU A 114 -0.59 5.35 -20.90
CA LEU A 114 -1.05 6.73 -20.97
C LEU A 114 0.10 7.74 -21.06
N ILE A 115 1.18 7.52 -20.32
CA ILE A 115 2.38 8.35 -20.36
C ILE A 115 3.01 8.27 -21.76
N VAL A 116 3.25 7.06 -22.27
CA VAL A 116 3.83 6.85 -23.60
C VAL A 116 2.94 7.46 -24.69
N LYS A 117 1.62 7.37 -24.58
CA LYS A 117 0.70 7.97 -25.55
C LYS A 117 0.89 9.49 -25.68
N LYS A 118 1.26 10.17 -24.58
CA LYS A 118 1.52 11.63 -24.56
C LYS A 118 2.87 12.02 -25.19
N ILE A 119 3.81 11.09 -25.33
CA ILE A 119 5.09 11.39 -25.99
C ILE A 119 4.81 11.79 -27.45
N LYS A 120 5.38 12.90 -27.89
CA LYS A 120 5.25 13.36 -29.28
C LYS A 120 6.09 12.46 -30.20
N ASN A 121 5.58 12.19 -31.41
CA ASN A 121 6.37 11.52 -32.43
C ASN A 121 7.55 12.40 -32.85
N SER A 122 8.68 11.76 -33.18
CA SER A 122 9.91 12.40 -33.63
C SER A 122 10.55 11.56 -34.75
N ASN A 123 11.44 12.16 -35.51
CA ASN A 123 12.14 11.48 -36.60
C ASN A 123 13.01 10.32 -36.11
N LYS A 124 13.53 10.40 -34.89
CA LYS A 124 14.25 9.31 -34.23
C LYS A 124 13.99 9.36 -32.73
N ILE A 125 13.33 8.33 -32.19
CA ILE A 125 13.12 8.11 -30.76
C ILE A 125 14.04 6.98 -30.31
N VAL A 126 14.77 7.20 -29.22
CA VAL A 126 15.62 6.18 -28.61
C VAL A 126 15.20 5.99 -27.17
N ALA A 127 14.96 4.74 -26.80
CA ALA A 127 14.73 4.33 -25.42
C ALA A 127 15.73 3.22 -25.07
N TYR A 128 16.04 3.09 -23.80
CA TYR A 128 17.04 2.16 -23.33
C TYR A 128 16.41 1.07 -22.47
N LYS A 129 16.69 -0.20 -22.80
CA LYS A 129 16.46 -1.33 -21.90
C LYS A 129 17.65 -1.37 -20.94
N ILE A 130 17.40 -1.07 -19.67
CA ILE A 130 18.46 -0.90 -18.66
C ILE A 130 18.71 -2.20 -17.91
N PHE A 131 17.69 -3.05 -17.81
CA PHE A 131 17.71 -4.26 -16.99
C PHE A 131 17.33 -5.49 -17.83
N ASP A 132 18.09 -6.53 -17.67
CA ASP A 132 17.94 -7.76 -18.47
C ASP A 132 17.14 -8.88 -17.77
N SER A 133 16.63 -8.64 -16.56
CA SER A 133 15.89 -9.67 -15.83
C SER A 133 14.54 -9.96 -16.50
N GLU A 134 14.44 -11.10 -17.13
CA GLU A 134 13.18 -11.59 -17.75
C GLU A 134 12.37 -12.51 -16.81
N GLU A 135 12.87 -12.76 -15.60
CA GLU A 135 12.21 -13.69 -14.69
C GLU A 135 10.87 -13.15 -14.16
N ALA A 136 9.85 -13.98 -14.35
CA ALA A 136 8.55 -13.74 -13.74
C ALA A 136 8.64 -13.77 -12.21
N PRO A 137 7.86 -12.93 -11.51
CA PRO A 137 7.85 -12.92 -10.06
C PRO A 137 7.39 -14.28 -9.53
N PHE A 138 8.02 -14.71 -8.45
CA PHE A 138 7.70 -15.99 -7.84
C PHE A 138 6.27 -16.02 -7.26
N ASN A 139 5.85 -14.97 -6.57
CA ASN A 139 4.54 -14.88 -5.90
C ASN A 139 3.99 -13.45 -5.94
N SER A 140 2.77 -13.26 -5.42
CA SER A 140 2.11 -11.95 -5.36
C SER A 140 2.89 -10.89 -4.59
N VAL A 141 3.61 -11.27 -3.52
CA VAL A 141 4.43 -10.31 -2.75
C VAL A 141 5.55 -9.76 -3.61
N LEU A 142 6.29 -10.65 -4.29
CA LEU A 142 7.38 -10.24 -5.18
C LEU A 142 6.85 -9.47 -6.39
N ALA A 143 5.71 -9.89 -6.97
CA ALA A 143 5.08 -9.17 -8.07
C ALA A 143 4.75 -7.73 -7.68
N SER A 144 4.08 -7.53 -6.54
CA SER A 144 3.74 -6.18 -6.05
C SER A 144 5.00 -5.35 -5.73
N ASN A 145 6.05 -5.97 -5.18
CA ASN A 145 7.31 -5.28 -4.92
C ASN A 145 8.03 -4.89 -6.22
N GLN A 146 8.09 -5.78 -7.22
CA GLN A 146 8.68 -5.51 -8.53
C GLN A 146 7.96 -4.38 -9.27
N MET A 147 6.62 -4.30 -9.18
CA MET A 147 5.84 -3.20 -9.78
C MET A 147 6.25 -1.81 -9.27
N ASN A 148 6.94 -1.73 -8.14
CA ASN A 148 7.48 -0.49 -7.57
C ASN A 148 8.97 -0.27 -7.88
N THR A 149 9.59 -1.07 -8.76
CA THR A 149 11.00 -0.95 -9.14
C THR A 149 11.19 -0.25 -10.49
N HIS A 150 12.38 0.28 -10.70
CA HIS A 150 12.77 0.86 -11.99
C HIS A 150 12.81 -0.20 -13.09
N GLU A 151 13.31 -1.38 -12.77
CA GLU A 151 13.47 -2.52 -13.68
C GLU A 151 12.15 -2.91 -14.33
N TYR A 152 11.16 -3.19 -13.51
CA TYR A 152 9.84 -3.60 -13.97
C TYR A 152 9.18 -2.52 -14.83
N ASN A 153 9.25 -1.27 -14.38
CA ASN A 153 8.61 -0.16 -15.09
C ASN A 153 9.35 0.20 -16.40
N ASN A 154 10.68 0.10 -16.43
CA ASN A 154 11.45 0.29 -17.65
C ASN A 154 11.06 -0.73 -18.74
N GLN A 155 10.89 -2.01 -18.39
CA GLN A 155 10.44 -3.03 -19.34
C GLN A 155 9.07 -2.69 -19.94
N LEU A 156 8.10 -2.27 -19.11
CA LEU A 156 6.77 -1.84 -19.58
C LEU A 156 6.85 -0.60 -20.47
N PHE A 157 7.66 0.39 -20.11
CA PHE A 157 7.86 1.58 -20.93
C PHE A 157 8.45 1.23 -22.29
N CYS A 158 9.53 0.43 -22.35
CA CYS A 158 10.14 -0.01 -23.59
C CYS A 158 9.15 -0.76 -24.48
N TYR A 159 8.35 -1.65 -23.90
CA TYR A 159 7.28 -2.37 -24.63
C TYR A 159 6.27 -1.40 -25.26
N PHE A 160 5.69 -0.49 -24.47
CA PHE A 160 4.69 0.45 -24.99
C PHE A 160 5.29 1.47 -25.97
N ILE A 161 6.52 1.93 -25.77
CA ILE A 161 7.21 2.82 -26.69
C ILE A 161 7.36 2.12 -28.05
N LYS A 162 7.83 0.86 -28.07
CA LYS A 162 8.00 0.06 -29.29
C LYS A 162 6.66 -0.15 -30.02
N LYS A 163 5.56 -0.37 -29.29
CA LYS A 163 4.24 -0.65 -29.86
C LYS A 163 3.46 0.58 -30.30
N LEU A 164 3.68 1.75 -29.69
CA LEU A 164 2.86 2.95 -29.87
C LEU A 164 3.54 4.06 -30.65
N LYS A 165 4.85 4.02 -30.84
CA LYS A 165 5.62 5.08 -31.49
C LYS A 165 6.25 4.60 -32.77
N LYS A 166 6.41 5.53 -33.73
CA LYS A 166 7.13 5.30 -34.98
C LYS A 166 8.62 5.69 -34.82
N ASN A 167 9.47 5.14 -35.68
CA ASN A 167 10.91 5.44 -35.74
C ASN A 167 11.63 5.26 -34.38
N VAL A 168 11.32 4.17 -33.69
CA VAL A 168 11.84 3.82 -32.37
C VAL A 168 12.99 2.83 -32.49
N VAL A 169 14.09 3.16 -31.80
CA VAL A 169 15.19 2.23 -31.54
C VAL A 169 15.22 1.94 -30.04
N ILE A 170 15.18 0.66 -29.67
CA ILE A 170 15.42 0.21 -28.30
C ILE A 170 16.86 -0.28 -28.23
N GLU A 171 17.69 0.42 -27.50
CA GLU A 171 19.10 0.07 -27.27
C GLU A 171 19.25 -0.58 -25.88
N ASN A 172 20.20 -1.49 -25.71
CA ASN A 172 20.54 -2.03 -24.40
C ASN A 172 21.57 -1.12 -23.74
N LEU A 173 21.26 -0.63 -22.56
CA LEU A 173 22.18 0.08 -21.69
C LEU A 173 22.56 -0.86 -20.54
N VAL A 174 23.42 -1.85 -20.83
CA VAL A 174 23.85 -2.81 -19.82
C VAL A 174 24.83 -2.11 -18.89
N GLU A 175 24.46 -1.94 -17.64
CA GLU A 175 25.43 -1.61 -16.60
C GLU A 175 26.39 -2.79 -16.42
N ASN A 176 27.65 -2.61 -16.81
CA ASN A 176 28.74 -3.56 -16.55
C ASN A 176 29.11 -3.67 -15.06
N LYS A 177 28.20 -3.34 -14.17
CA LYS A 177 28.35 -3.53 -12.71
C LYS A 177 27.02 -3.93 -12.11
N SER A 178 26.88 -5.21 -11.88
CA SER A 178 25.96 -5.75 -10.86
C SER A 178 26.35 -5.23 -9.47
N ASN A 179 26.18 -3.93 -9.24
CA ASN A 179 26.34 -3.34 -7.94
C ASN A 179 25.11 -3.67 -7.09
N GLY A 180 25.17 -4.84 -6.46
CA GLY A 180 24.75 -4.97 -5.07
C GLY A 180 23.27 -4.80 -4.68
N TYR A 181 22.31 -4.72 -5.61
CA TYR A 181 20.89 -4.60 -5.24
C TYR A 181 20.26 -5.90 -4.67
N ASN A 182 20.97 -7.03 -4.82
CA ASN A 182 20.56 -8.35 -4.30
C ASN A 182 21.26 -8.76 -3.01
N LYS A 183 21.67 -7.85 -2.13
CA LYS A 183 22.27 -8.25 -0.84
C LYS A 183 21.31 -8.05 0.32
N LYS A 184 20.87 -9.23 0.81
CA LYS A 184 20.50 -9.56 2.19
C LYS A 184 19.40 -8.70 2.84
N ILE A 185 18.18 -9.18 2.70
CA ILE A 185 17.24 -9.14 3.83
C ILE A 185 17.78 -10.10 4.90
N LEU A 186 18.87 -9.75 5.52
CA LEU A 186 19.25 -10.33 6.82
C LEU A 186 18.39 -9.60 7.86
N LYS A 187 17.23 -10.20 8.18
CA LYS A 187 16.56 -9.90 9.44
C LYS A 187 17.57 -10.17 10.55
N GLU A 188 17.96 -9.15 11.29
CA GLU A 188 18.49 -9.33 12.63
C GLU A 188 17.40 -10.02 13.46
N PHE A 189 17.53 -11.31 13.62
CA PHE A 189 16.67 -12.11 14.49
C PHE A 189 17.02 -11.80 15.94
N SER A 190 16.23 -10.94 16.58
CA SER A 190 16.30 -10.78 18.03
C SER A 190 15.99 -12.11 18.70
N PHE A 191 16.78 -12.47 19.73
CA PHE A 191 16.62 -13.69 20.52
C PHE A 191 15.20 -13.85 21.09
N LYS A 192 14.52 -12.74 21.43
CA LYS A 192 13.11 -12.70 21.83
C LYS A 192 12.15 -13.18 20.73
N THR A 193 12.44 -12.87 19.45
CA THR A 193 11.65 -13.33 18.29
C THR A 193 11.82 -14.82 18.06
N PHE A 194 13.01 -15.36 18.28
CA PHE A 194 13.31 -16.79 18.13
C PHE A 194 12.58 -17.65 19.19
N PHE A 195 12.63 -17.22 20.46
CA PHE A 195 11.93 -17.92 21.56
C PHE A 195 10.41 -17.89 21.36
N LYS A 196 9.87 -16.76 20.97
CA LYS A 196 8.45 -16.60 20.63
C LYS A 196 8.03 -17.50 19.47
N GLN A 197 8.85 -17.63 18.44
CA GLN A 197 8.58 -18.53 17.31
C GLN A 197 8.61 -20.02 17.71
N LYS A 198 9.52 -20.44 18.60
CA LYS A 198 9.54 -21.81 19.13
C LYS A 198 8.28 -22.14 19.92
N ILE A 199 7.83 -21.24 20.82
CA ILE A 199 6.59 -21.41 21.58
C ILE A 199 5.38 -21.50 20.63
N ILE A 200 5.28 -20.60 19.66
CA ILE A 200 4.22 -20.61 18.66
C ILE A 200 4.21 -21.91 17.86
N LYS A 201 5.40 -22.42 17.48
CA LYS A 201 5.53 -23.68 16.75
C LYS A 201 5.09 -24.86 17.61
N PHE A 202 5.47 -24.91 18.87
CA PHE A 202 5.08 -25.96 19.82
C PHE A 202 3.55 -25.94 20.06
N VAL A 203 2.97 -24.79 20.38
CA VAL A 203 1.52 -24.63 20.56
C VAL A 203 0.74 -24.98 19.28
N SER A 204 1.27 -24.65 18.11
CA SER A 204 0.60 -24.98 16.84
C SER A 204 0.63 -26.48 16.53
N ILE A 205 1.71 -27.19 16.87
CA ILE A 205 1.83 -28.65 16.70
C ILE A 205 0.90 -29.38 17.68
N PHE A 206 0.92 -28.99 18.96
CA PHE A 206 0.05 -29.59 19.98
C PHE A 206 -1.44 -29.40 19.66
N SER A 207 -1.82 -28.24 19.10
CA SER A 207 -3.20 -27.97 18.72
C SER A 207 -3.69 -28.80 17.51
N MET A 208 -2.79 -29.48 16.76
CA MET A 208 -3.20 -30.36 15.67
C MET A 208 -3.99 -31.58 16.15
N ILE A 209 -3.70 -32.05 17.36
CA ILE A 209 -4.27 -33.28 17.92
C ILE A 209 -5.75 -33.11 18.30
N PHE A 210 -6.18 -31.91 18.69
CA PHE A 210 -7.51 -31.61 19.23
C PHE A 210 -8.48 -30.89 18.29
N ARG A 211 -8.42 -31.14 16.98
CA ARG A 211 -9.22 -30.43 15.99
C ARG A 211 -10.67 -30.90 15.91
N LYS A 212 -11.61 -29.96 16.03
CA LYS A 212 -13.04 -30.23 15.83
C LYS A 212 -13.50 -29.75 14.43
N LYS A 213 -14.46 -30.47 13.80
CA LYS A 213 -15.12 -30.00 12.57
C LYS A 213 -15.84 -28.65 12.81
N GLY A 214 -15.85 -27.78 11.79
CA GLY A 214 -16.60 -26.50 11.86
C GLY A 214 -15.96 -25.38 12.67
N GLU A 215 -14.69 -25.48 13.04
CA GLU A 215 -13.95 -24.39 13.71
C GLU A 215 -13.86 -23.13 12.86
N ILE A 216 -13.68 -21.99 13.53
CA ILE A 216 -13.36 -20.74 12.89
C ILE A 216 -11.84 -20.62 12.79
N PHE A 217 -11.33 -20.53 11.56
CA PHE A 217 -9.90 -20.34 11.30
C PHE A 217 -9.56 -18.85 11.40
N ILE A 218 -8.56 -18.50 12.22
CA ILE A 218 -8.11 -17.11 12.41
C ILE A 218 -6.64 -17.03 12.01
N LEU A 219 -6.30 -16.08 11.12
CA LEU A 219 -4.93 -15.81 10.71
C LEU A 219 -4.74 -14.29 10.59
N THR A 220 -3.75 -13.76 11.31
CA THR A 220 -3.40 -12.33 11.32
C THR A 220 -4.59 -11.43 11.66
N SER A 221 -5.03 -11.48 12.92
CA SER A 221 -6.19 -10.72 13.42
C SER A 221 -5.90 -9.25 13.73
N TYR A 222 -4.62 -8.85 13.82
CA TYR A 222 -4.14 -7.58 14.39
C TYR A 222 -4.35 -7.40 15.90
N LEU A 223 -4.82 -8.42 16.59
CA LEU A 223 -4.87 -8.42 18.05
C LEU A 223 -3.47 -8.57 18.67
N SER A 224 -3.36 -8.31 19.96
CA SER A 224 -2.20 -8.73 20.75
C SER A 224 -2.11 -10.25 20.78
N PHE A 225 -0.92 -10.78 21.05
CA PHE A 225 -0.72 -12.22 21.11
C PHE A 225 -1.67 -12.89 22.13
N PHE A 226 -1.78 -12.32 23.32
CA PHE A 226 -2.65 -12.87 24.37
C PHE A 226 -4.14 -12.73 24.03
N ASP A 227 -4.56 -11.61 23.44
CA ASP A 227 -5.96 -11.44 23.00
C ASP A 227 -6.31 -12.41 21.87
N GLU A 228 -5.37 -12.72 20.97
CA GLU A 228 -5.60 -13.69 19.90
C GLU A 228 -5.69 -15.12 20.46
N LEU A 229 -4.85 -15.51 21.41
CA LEU A 229 -4.97 -16.81 22.11
C LEU A 229 -6.30 -16.92 22.87
N HIS A 230 -6.68 -15.88 23.60
CA HIS A 230 -7.95 -15.83 24.31
C HIS A 230 -9.15 -15.91 23.33
N LEU A 231 -9.07 -15.22 22.18
CA LEU A 231 -10.06 -15.30 21.13
C LEU A 231 -10.19 -16.72 20.59
N GLN A 232 -9.07 -17.38 20.28
CA GLN A 232 -9.04 -18.77 19.80
C GLN A 232 -9.70 -19.71 20.80
N PHE A 233 -9.34 -19.61 22.09
CA PHE A 233 -9.98 -20.41 23.13
C PHE A 233 -11.47 -20.11 23.25
N LYS A 234 -11.82 -18.84 23.24
CA LYS A 234 -13.23 -18.44 23.36
C LYS A 234 -14.08 -18.94 22.19
N VAL A 235 -13.54 -18.88 20.95
CA VAL A 235 -14.26 -19.25 19.72
C VAL A 235 -14.25 -20.76 19.49
N ASN A 236 -13.11 -21.41 19.63
CA ASN A 236 -12.88 -22.81 19.24
C ASN A 236 -12.69 -23.76 20.42
N LYS A 237 -12.67 -23.25 21.66
CA LYS A 237 -12.32 -24.03 22.88
C LYS A 237 -10.92 -24.64 22.84
N LEU A 238 -10.00 -24.05 22.08
CA LEU A 238 -8.63 -24.52 21.89
C LEU A 238 -7.66 -23.34 21.93
N LEU A 239 -6.53 -23.52 22.60
CA LEU A 239 -5.41 -22.61 22.54
C LEU A 239 -4.63 -22.90 21.24
N LYS A 240 -4.84 -22.07 20.23
CA LYS A 240 -4.25 -22.24 18.91
C LYS A 240 -3.70 -20.92 18.39
N PHE A 241 -2.56 -20.99 17.70
CA PHE A 241 -2.01 -19.87 16.99
C PHE A 241 -1.62 -20.30 15.56
N ASN A 242 -2.29 -19.75 14.57
CA ASN A 242 -1.97 -20.02 13.18
C ASN A 242 -0.91 -19.04 12.68
N THR A 243 0.04 -19.54 11.91
CA THR A 243 1.11 -18.75 11.30
C THR A 243 1.04 -18.86 9.79
N THR A 244 1.47 -17.79 9.10
CA THR A 244 1.69 -17.83 7.65
C THR A 244 2.75 -18.86 7.30
N LYS A 245 2.59 -19.54 6.18
CA LYS A 245 3.55 -20.49 5.64
C LYS A 245 3.92 -20.05 4.24
N ILE A 246 5.21 -19.99 3.99
CA ILE A 246 5.76 -19.56 2.71
C ILE A 246 6.08 -20.82 1.90
N PHE A 247 5.51 -20.91 0.73
CA PHE A 247 5.88 -21.88 -0.29
C PHE A 247 7.12 -21.35 -1.02
N THR A 248 8.08 -22.22 -1.29
CA THR A 248 9.27 -21.92 -2.11
C THR A 248 9.11 -22.57 -3.47
N SER A 249 9.34 -21.80 -4.54
CA SER A 249 9.21 -22.29 -5.92
C SER A 249 10.16 -23.44 -6.21
N VAL A 250 9.68 -24.37 -6.97
CA VAL A 250 10.43 -25.54 -7.46
C VAL A 250 10.66 -25.45 -8.98
N SER A 251 9.83 -24.67 -9.69
CA SER A 251 9.86 -24.62 -11.16
C SER A 251 10.98 -23.73 -11.70
N LYS A 252 11.70 -24.27 -12.68
CA LYS A 252 12.71 -23.57 -13.49
C LYS A 252 12.20 -23.20 -14.89
N ASN A 253 11.01 -23.63 -15.30
CA ASN A 253 10.54 -23.60 -16.69
C ASN A 253 9.68 -22.37 -16.99
N ASN A 254 9.97 -21.68 -18.10
CA ASN A 254 9.21 -20.54 -18.60
C ASN A 254 8.36 -20.89 -19.85
N ASP A 255 8.33 -22.16 -20.28
CA ASP A 255 7.75 -22.59 -21.56
C ASP A 255 6.22 -22.41 -21.65
N LEU A 256 5.55 -22.33 -20.49
CA LEU A 256 4.09 -22.14 -20.39
C LEU A 256 3.62 -20.70 -20.70
N ARG A 257 4.55 -19.78 -21.01
CA ARG A 257 4.24 -18.34 -21.09
C ARG A 257 4.02 -17.82 -22.52
N GLU A 258 4.27 -18.64 -23.52
CA GLU A 258 3.99 -18.31 -24.92
C GLU A 258 2.54 -18.67 -25.29
N ILE A 259 1.63 -17.72 -25.10
CA ILE A 259 0.21 -17.96 -25.35
C ILE A 259 -0.37 -16.90 -26.26
N ASN A 260 -1.07 -17.40 -27.30
CA ASN A 260 -1.94 -16.60 -28.14
C ASN A 260 -3.37 -16.63 -27.54
N PHE A 261 -3.81 -15.50 -27.03
CA PHE A 261 -5.21 -15.31 -26.71
C PHE A 261 -5.98 -15.03 -28.02
N ASP A 262 -6.96 -15.84 -28.33
CA ASP A 262 -7.88 -15.62 -29.45
C ASP A 262 -8.86 -14.50 -29.10
N ASP A 263 -8.43 -13.23 -29.27
CA ASP A 263 -9.29 -12.10 -29.02
C ASP A 263 -9.55 -11.30 -30.30
N LYS A 264 -10.70 -11.56 -30.91
CA LYS A 264 -11.18 -10.85 -32.12
C LYS A 264 -11.89 -9.53 -31.81
N ASN A 265 -12.22 -9.21 -30.55
CA ASN A 265 -13.14 -8.13 -30.19
C ASN A 265 -12.63 -7.08 -29.20
N SER A 266 -11.35 -7.08 -28.83
CA SER A 266 -10.85 -6.17 -27.79
C SER A 266 -10.33 -4.84 -28.33
N LYS A 267 -10.48 -3.77 -27.51
CA LYS A 267 -9.90 -2.46 -27.77
C LYS A 267 -8.36 -2.55 -27.81
N ILE A 268 -7.71 -1.68 -28.58
CA ILE A 268 -6.24 -1.64 -28.79
C ILE A 268 -5.44 -1.84 -27.50
N PHE A 269 -5.86 -1.27 -26.37
CA PHE A 269 -5.11 -1.42 -25.12
C PHE A 269 -5.20 -2.83 -24.54
N SER A 270 -6.34 -3.51 -24.60
CA SER A 270 -6.48 -4.89 -24.14
C SER A 270 -5.62 -5.84 -24.95
N GLN A 271 -5.60 -5.70 -26.28
CA GLN A 271 -4.73 -6.49 -27.16
C GLN A 271 -3.24 -6.33 -26.81
N LEU A 272 -2.81 -5.10 -26.48
CA LEU A 272 -1.44 -4.85 -26.04
C LEU A 272 -1.11 -5.50 -24.68
N LEU A 273 -2.11 -5.76 -23.83
CA LEU A 273 -1.88 -6.35 -22.50
C LEU A 273 -1.74 -7.87 -22.53
N LEU A 274 -2.39 -8.56 -23.45
CA LEU A 274 -2.43 -10.04 -23.45
C LEU A 274 -1.04 -10.69 -23.39
N PRO A 275 -0.04 -10.29 -24.20
CA PRO A 275 1.31 -10.86 -24.12
C PRO A 275 2.01 -10.54 -22.80
N LEU A 276 1.65 -9.41 -22.17
CA LEU A 276 2.26 -8.99 -20.91
C LEU A 276 1.65 -9.75 -19.71
N LEU A 277 0.37 -10.15 -19.79
CA LEU A 277 -0.27 -10.90 -18.70
C LEU A 277 0.49 -12.16 -18.37
N THR A 278 0.78 -12.99 -19.37
CA THR A 278 1.52 -14.24 -19.15
C THR A 278 2.97 -13.98 -18.76
N LYS A 279 3.65 -13.01 -19.41
CA LYS A 279 5.03 -12.65 -19.09
C LYS A 279 5.22 -12.21 -17.63
N PHE A 280 4.31 -11.42 -17.08
CA PHE A 280 4.42 -10.85 -15.74
C PHE A 280 3.62 -11.57 -14.66
N MET A 281 2.90 -12.64 -15.02
CA MET A 281 2.13 -13.45 -14.07
C MET A 281 3.05 -14.14 -13.05
N PRO A 282 2.72 -14.10 -11.75
CA PRO A 282 3.44 -14.88 -10.74
C PRO A 282 3.50 -16.36 -11.05
N LYS A 283 4.67 -16.99 -10.84
CA LYS A 283 4.87 -18.43 -11.00
C LYS A 283 3.90 -19.23 -10.13
N SER A 284 3.54 -18.73 -8.97
CA SER A 284 2.54 -19.32 -8.07
C SER A 284 1.16 -19.52 -8.70
N PHE A 285 0.83 -18.83 -9.80
CA PHE A 285 -0.46 -18.96 -10.49
C PHE A 285 -0.39 -19.85 -11.73
N LEU A 286 0.78 -20.12 -12.23
CA LEU A 286 1.01 -20.84 -13.46
C LEU A 286 1.87 -22.10 -13.21
N GLU A 287 3.18 -21.98 -13.21
CA GLU A 287 4.10 -23.12 -13.14
C GLU A 287 3.99 -23.88 -11.81
N ASP A 288 3.92 -23.17 -10.70
CA ASP A 288 3.91 -23.73 -9.34
C ASP A 288 2.51 -23.98 -8.77
N TYR A 289 1.45 -23.69 -9.53
CA TYR A 289 0.08 -23.73 -9.00
C TYR A 289 -0.30 -25.08 -8.42
N LYS A 290 -0.06 -26.18 -9.14
CA LYS A 290 -0.43 -27.54 -8.69
C LYS A 290 0.32 -27.94 -7.43
N ASP A 291 1.59 -27.58 -7.33
CA ASP A 291 2.41 -27.89 -6.15
C ASP A 291 2.02 -27.02 -4.96
N LEU A 292 1.63 -25.76 -5.21
CA LEU A 292 1.12 -24.89 -4.18
C LEU A 292 -0.25 -25.36 -3.64
N VAL A 293 -1.12 -25.90 -4.48
CA VAL A 293 -2.37 -26.56 -4.04
C VAL A 293 -2.04 -27.74 -3.12
N LYS A 294 -1.17 -28.68 -3.56
CA LYS A 294 -0.74 -29.81 -2.73
C LYS A 294 -0.08 -29.37 -1.42
N PHE A 295 0.75 -28.34 -1.48
CA PHE A 295 1.36 -27.75 -0.28
C PHE A 295 0.30 -27.21 0.67
N SER A 296 -0.70 -26.49 0.15
CA SER A 296 -1.79 -25.92 0.96
C SER A 296 -2.62 -26.98 1.68
N GLU A 297 -2.79 -28.16 1.10
CA GLU A 297 -3.50 -29.30 1.72
C GLU A 297 -2.71 -29.93 2.88
N LYS A 298 -1.37 -29.92 2.80
CA LYS A 298 -0.47 -30.45 3.83
C LYS A 298 -0.22 -29.47 4.99
N LEU A 299 -0.75 -28.26 4.92
CA LEU A 299 -0.55 -27.27 5.98
C LEU A 299 -1.17 -27.73 7.31
N PRO A 300 -0.57 -27.32 8.45
CA PRO A 300 -1.18 -27.50 9.75
C PRO A 300 -2.44 -26.63 9.95
N TRP A 301 -3.02 -26.16 8.87
CA TRP A 301 -4.27 -25.45 8.87
C TRP A 301 -5.43 -26.45 8.72
N LYS A 302 -6.56 -26.05 9.25
CA LYS A 302 -7.70 -26.94 9.24
C LYS A 302 -8.37 -26.97 7.86
N ASN A 303 -8.65 -28.17 7.35
CA ASN A 303 -9.57 -28.35 6.23
C ASN A 303 -11.02 -28.29 6.76
N ASN A 304 -11.91 -27.66 6.00
CA ASN A 304 -13.31 -27.46 6.33
C ASN A 304 -13.58 -26.55 7.55
N PRO A 305 -12.96 -25.35 7.66
CA PRO A 305 -13.39 -24.38 8.64
C PRO A 305 -14.77 -23.84 8.25
N LYS A 306 -15.64 -23.60 9.23
CA LYS A 306 -16.93 -22.94 9.00
C LYS A 306 -16.74 -21.51 8.48
N LYS A 307 -15.76 -20.80 9.05
CA LYS A 307 -15.38 -19.45 8.70
C LYS A 307 -13.87 -19.29 8.71
N ILE A 308 -13.38 -18.39 7.86
CA ILE A 308 -12.01 -17.92 7.84
C ILE A 308 -12.05 -16.45 8.21
N PHE A 309 -11.20 -16.02 9.15
CA PHE A 309 -11.06 -14.63 9.56
C PHE A 309 -9.61 -14.16 9.37
N THR A 310 -9.43 -13.05 8.67
CA THR A 310 -8.14 -12.41 8.48
C THR A 310 -8.28 -10.90 8.33
N SER A 311 -7.19 -10.16 8.57
CA SER A 311 -7.10 -8.72 8.29
C SER A 311 -6.13 -8.37 7.16
N VAL A 312 -5.31 -9.31 6.65
CA VAL A 312 -4.25 -9.02 5.67
C VAL A 312 -4.06 -10.10 4.62
N ASN A 313 -4.10 -11.39 5.00
CA ASN A 313 -3.59 -12.48 4.16
C ASN A 313 -4.32 -12.62 2.80
N ASN A 314 -5.51 -12.03 2.67
CA ASN A 314 -6.27 -12.04 1.42
C ASN A 314 -5.62 -11.25 0.27
N PHE A 315 -4.56 -10.48 0.52
CA PHE A 315 -3.94 -9.66 -0.52
C PHE A 315 -2.78 -10.36 -1.22
N TYR A 316 -1.74 -10.73 -0.47
CA TYR A 316 -0.47 -11.16 -1.06
C TYR A 316 0.00 -12.54 -0.61
N ASP A 317 -0.70 -13.21 0.29
CA ASP A 317 -0.35 -14.56 0.75
C ASP A 317 -0.98 -15.60 -0.19
N ASP A 318 -0.26 -16.01 -1.24
CA ASP A 318 -0.76 -16.93 -2.25
C ASP A 318 -1.12 -18.30 -1.67
N THR A 319 -0.37 -18.76 -0.67
CA THR A 319 -0.68 -19.99 0.06
C THR A 319 -2.04 -19.89 0.75
N PHE A 320 -2.30 -18.78 1.44
CA PHE A 320 -3.58 -18.51 2.07
C PHE A 320 -4.72 -18.37 1.05
N LYS A 321 -4.48 -17.64 -0.04
CA LYS A 321 -5.51 -17.40 -1.07
C LYS A 321 -5.97 -18.71 -1.72
N ILE A 322 -5.03 -19.58 -2.08
CA ILE A 322 -5.33 -20.89 -2.67
C ILE A 322 -6.05 -21.77 -1.64
N TRP A 323 -5.52 -21.89 -0.42
CA TRP A 323 -6.17 -22.65 0.63
C TRP A 323 -7.60 -22.15 0.92
N CYS A 324 -7.79 -20.84 0.95
CA CYS A 324 -9.10 -20.21 1.13
C CYS A 324 -10.05 -20.54 -0.02
N ALA A 325 -9.59 -20.42 -1.28
CA ALA A 325 -10.37 -20.72 -2.46
C ALA A 325 -10.80 -22.20 -2.49
N GLU A 326 -9.90 -23.13 -2.14
CA GLU A 326 -10.20 -24.56 -2.02
C GLU A 326 -11.27 -24.85 -0.94
N ASN A 327 -11.16 -24.22 0.23
CA ASN A 327 -12.16 -24.40 1.29
C ASN A 327 -13.52 -23.77 0.92
N LYS A 328 -13.53 -22.61 0.26
CA LYS A 328 -14.76 -22.01 -0.27
C LYS A 328 -15.44 -22.92 -1.29
N ARG A 329 -14.65 -23.48 -2.23
CA ARG A 329 -15.14 -24.38 -3.29
C ARG A 329 -15.68 -25.70 -2.72
N LYS A 330 -14.89 -26.38 -1.88
CA LYS A 330 -15.21 -27.73 -1.38
C LYS A 330 -16.28 -27.69 -0.28
N TYR A 331 -16.25 -26.69 0.61
CA TYR A 331 -17.00 -26.72 1.87
C TYR A 331 -17.92 -25.50 2.08
N LYS A 332 -18.02 -24.60 1.11
CA LYS A 332 -18.81 -23.35 1.24
C LYS A 332 -18.38 -22.48 2.42
N THR A 333 -17.11 -22.57 2.82
CA THR A 333 -16.51 -21.79 3.88
C THR A 333 -16.67 -20.28 3.63
N LYS A 334 -17.01 -19.52 4.68
CA LYS A 334 -17.19 -18.07 4.58
C LYS A 334 -15.91 -17.31 4.93
N LEU A 335 -15.49 -16.35 4.09
CA LEU A 335 -14.35 -15.48 4.34
C LEU A 335 -14.80 -14.16 4.96
N LEU A 336 -14.36 -13.89 6.19
CA LEU A 336 -14.56 -12.66 6.93
C LEU A 336 -13.25 -11.87 6.93
N PHE A 337 -13.29 -10.64 6.47
CA PHE A 337 -12.16 -9.74 6.44
C PHE A 337 -12.40 -8.56 7.39
N CYS A 338 -11.40 -8.19 8.20
CA CYS A 338 -11.45 -6.95 8.97
C CYS A 338 -10.49 -5.92 8.38
N CYS A 339 -10.94 -4.71 8.19
CA CYS A 339 -10.07 -3.63 7.75
C CYS A 339 -8.91 -3.45 8.74
N HIS A 340 -7.75 -3.05 8.20
CA HIS A 340 -6.51 -2.97 8.98
C HIS A 340 -5.89 -1.57 8.97
N GLY A 341 -6.57 -0.60 8.38
CA GLY A 341 -6.03 0.75 8.25
C GLY A 341 -7.03 1.79 7.80
N GLY A 342 -6.51 2.98 7.58
CA GLY A 342 -7.26 4.11 7.05
C GLY A 342 -7.70 3.88 5.59
N GLY A 343 -8.58 4.71 5.08
CA GLY A 343 -9.02 4.67 3.70
C GLY A 343 -10.26 3.83 3.42
N PHE A 344 -10.52 2.75 4.15
CA PHE A 344 -11.70 1.89 3.95
C PHE A 344 -13.03 2.65 4.04
N GLN A 345 -13.13 3.62 4.95
CA GLN A 345 -14.36 4.40 5.18
C GLN A 345 -14.24 5.86 4.76
N THR A 346 -13.06 6.32 4.34
CA THR A 346 -12.81 7.74 4.03
C THR A 346 -12.66 8.01 2.53
N GLN A 347 -12.23 7.03 1.74
CA GLN A 347 -12.05 7.17 0.29
C GLN A 347 -13.37 7.11 -0.48
N ILE A 348 -13.41 7.76 -1.64
CA ILE A 348 -14.56 7.72 -2.57
C ILE A 348 -14.54 6.42 -3.37
N TYR A 349 -13.35 5.99 -3.79
CA TYR A 349 -13.11 4.75 -4.52
C TYR A 349 -11.72 4.20 -4.16
N SER A 350 -11.58 2.88 -4.25
CA SER A 350 -10.34 2.15 -3.97
C SER A 350 -10.37 0.79 -4.64
N THR A 351 -9.30 0.41 -5.33
CA THR A 351 -9.14 -0.93 -5.91
C THR A 351 -9.09 -2.02 -4.83
N VAL A 352 -8.52 -1.70 -3.67
CA VAL A 352 -8.52 -2.60 -2.50
C VAL A 352 -9.94 -2.90 -2.03
N ASN A 353 -10.76 -1.87 -1.85
CA ASN A 353 -12.16 -2.05 -1.43
C ASN A 353 -12.98 -2.80 -2.49
N TYR A 354 -12.70 -2.55 -3.77
CA TYR A 354 -13.35 -3.26 -4.86
C TYR A 354 -13.06 -4.76 -4.78
N TYR A 355 -11.79 -5.16 -4.70
CA TYR A 355 -11.39 -6.55 -4.58
C TYR A 355 -12.00 -7.26 -3.35
N LEU A 356 -11.99 -6.62 -2.19
CA LEU A 356 -12.57 -7.19 -0.99
C LEU A 356 -14.07 -7.42 -1.11
N ASN A 357 -14.79 -6.49 -1.75
CA ASN A 357 -16.23 -6.65 -2.00
C ASN A 357 -16.54 -7.84 -2.92
N LYS A 358 -15.62 -8.21 -3.81
CA LYS A 358 -15.76 -9.39 -4.68
C LYS A 358 -15.45 -10.69 -3.93
N THR A 359 -14.36 -10.74 -3.20
CA THR A 359 -13.80 -11.98 -2.65
C THR A 359 -14.26 -12.33 -1.23
N CYS A 360 -14.68 -11.35 -0.43
CA CYS A 360 -15.12 -11.59 0.95
C CYS A 360 -16.63 -11.73 1.08
N ASP A 361 -17.06 -12.60 1.99
CA ASP A 361 -18.47 -12.76 2.35
C ASP A 361 -18.92 -11.67 3.34
N LYS A 362 -18.01 -11.21 4.21
CA LYS A 362 -18.23 -10.12 5.17
C LYS A 362 -16.99 -9.27 5.35
N ILE A 363 -17.18 -7.95 5.43
CA ILE A 363 -16.11 -6.98 5.67
C ILE A 363 -16.44 -6.21 6.94
N LEU A 364 -15.55 -6.30 7.93
CA LEU A 364 -15.69 -5.63 9.22
C LEU A 364 -14.91 -4.32 9.19
N VAL A 365 -15.56 -3.19 9.45
CA VAL A 365 -14.95 -1.85 9.41
C VAL A 365 -14.92 -1.24 10.81
N TRP A 366 -13.91 -0.37 11.05
CA TRP A 366 -13.61 0.14 12.38
C TRP A 366 -14.51 1.26 12.90
N GLY A 367 -15.45 1.71 12.10
CA GLY A 367 -16.41 2.75 12.47
C GLY A 367 -17.80 2.42 11.96
N LYS A 368 -18.74 3.30 12.23
CA LYS A 368 -20.14 3.13 11.84
C LYS A 368 -20.27 2.91 10.33
N ASN A 369 -20.84 1.76 9.93
CA ASN A 369 -21.11 1.49 8.53
C ASN A 369 -22.21 2.43 8.01
N ARG A 370 -21.92 3.09 6.87
CA ARG A 370 -22.83 3.96 6.14
C ARG A 370 -23.05 3.52 4.70
N ALA A 371 -22.41 2.43 4.31
CA ALA A 371 -22.60 1.87 2.98
C ALA A 371 -23.90 1.05 2.94
N SER A 372 -24.60 1.09 1.81
CA SER A 372 -25.75 0.23 1.53
C SER A 372 -25.37 -1.25 1.35
N ASN A 373 -24.09 -1.56 1.26
CA ASN A 373 -23.59 -2.91 1.04
C ASN A 373 -23.78 -3.78 2.30
N LYS A 374 -24.63 -4.79 2.20
CA LYS A 374 -24.93 -5.75 3.28
C LYS A 374 -23.73 -6.57 3.77
N LYS A 375 -22.67 -6.69 2.95
CA LYS A 375 -21.41 -7.36 3.34
C LYS A 375 -20.61 -6.56 4.36
N ILE A 376 -20.79 -5.23 4.42
CA ILE A 376 -20.02 -4.36 5.31
C ILE A 376 -20.71 -4.24 6.66
N LYS A 377 -20.00 -4.54 7.73
CA LYS A 377 -20.51 -4.48 9.11
C LYS A 377 -19.60 -3.63 9.99
N THR A 378 -20.22 -2.83 10.86
CA THR A 378 -19.53 -2.10 11.92
C THR A 378 -18.86 -3.06 12.90
N LEU A 379 -17.59 -2.80 13.16
CA LEU A 379 -16.82 -3.40 14.24
C LEU A 379 -16.09 -2.24 14.97
N PHE A 380 -15.10 -2.55 15.73
CA PHE A 380 -14.19 -1.62 16.40
C PHE A 380 -12.77 -1.75 15.84
N ASN A 381 -11.90 -0.80 16.14
CA ASN A 381 -10.50 -0.84 15.76
C ASN A 381 -9.77 -1.94 16.56
N LEU A 382 -9.57 -3.10 15.91
CA LEU A 382 -8.94 -4.26 16.54
C LEU A 382 -7.55 -3.96 17.09
N LYS A 383 -6.75 -3.24 16.31
CA LYS A 383 -5.35 -2.95 16.65
C LYS A 383 -5.26 -2.05 17.88
N SER A 384 -5.93 -0.91 17.87
CA SER A 384 -5.86 0.05 18.97
C SER A 384 -6.64 -0.39 20.19
N SER A 385 -7.74 -1.15 20.03
CA SER A 385 -8.51 -1.66 21.16
C SER A 385 -7.72 -2.73 21.92
N SER A 386 -6.94 -3.55 21.22
CA SER A 386 -6.06 -4.56 21.82
C SER A 386 -4.73 -3.98 22.33
N LYS A 387 -4.19 -2.97 21.63
CA LYS A 387 -2.93 -2.30 21.96
C LYS A 387 -3.10 -0.78 21.79
N PRO A 388 -3.79 -0.09 22.70
CA PRO A 388 -3.94 1.35 22.61
C PRO A 388 -2.58 2.04 22.77
N PHE A 389 -2.42 3.18 22.09
CA PHE A 389 -1.30 4.05 22.37
C PHE A 389 -1.42 4.56 23.80
N ARG A 390 -0.40 4.34 24.59
CA ARG A 390 -0.30 4.89 25.95
C ARG A 390 0.67 6.03 25.89
N LYS A 391 0.31 7.18 26.46
CA LYS A 391 1.31 8.16 26.83
C LYS A 391 2.08 7.60 28.00
N GLU A 392 3.39 7.47 27.86
CA GLU A 392 4.25 7.45 29.03
C GLU A 392 3.87 8.68 29.86
N LYS A 393 3.83 8.58 31.21
CA LYS A 393 3.50 9.71 32.11
C LYS A 393 4.16 10.93 31.51
N LEU A 394 3.33 11.87 31.03
CA LEU A 394 3.79 13.02 30.28
C LEU A 394 5.00 13.58 31.00
N LEU A 395 6.09 13.50 30.28
CA LEU A 395 7.34 14.08 30.63
C LEU A 395 7.09 15.39 31.33
N ASN A 396 7.66 15.60 32.51
CA ASN A 396 7.77 16.92 33.16
C ASN A 396 8.57 17.89 32.27
N ASP A 397 8.57 17.67 30.98
CA ASP A 397 9.23 18.46 29.96
C ASP A 397 8.49 19.77 29.77
N LYS A 398 9.15 20.85 30.12
CA LYS A 398 8.65 22.21 29.89
C LYS A 398 8.51 22.55 28.39
N LYS A 399 9.12 21.75 27.51
CA LYS A 399 9.16 21.98 26.05
C LYS A 399 8.11 21.19 25.32
N LEU A 400 7.29 21.84 24.49
CA LEU A 400 6.26 21.24 23.68
C LEU A 400 6.89 20.39 22.55
N LYS A 401 6.77 19.06 22.61
CA LYS A 401 7.24 18.13 21.58
C LYS A 401 6.13 17.83 20.58
N ILE A 402 6.40 18.02 19.29
CA ILE A 402 5.45 17.84 18.19
C ILE A 402 5.97 16.78 17.23
N LEU A 403 5.16 15.77 16.97
CA LEU A 403 5.43 14.76 15.96
C LEU A 403 4.58 15.01 14.70
N ILE A 404 5.22 15.18 13.54
CA ILE A 404 4.52 15.28 12.27
C ILE A 404 4.65 13.94 11.54
N VAL A 405 3.53 13.28 11.28
CA VAL A 405 3.51 11.99 10.58
C VAL A 405 3.24 12.22 9.09
N GLN A 406 4.22 11.83 8.28
CA GLN A 406 4.15 11.94 6.82
C GLN A 406 3.51 10.72 6.18
N ASP A 407 2.95 10.91 4.99
CA ASP A 407 2.59 9.82 4.10
C ASP A 407 3.70 9.54 3.09
N MET A 408 3.78 8.29 2.65
CA MET A 408 4.73 7.86 1.65
C MET A 408 4.17 8.16 0.25
N PRO A 409 4.88 8.92 -0.60
CA PRO A 409 4.48 9.05 -1.99
C PRO A 409 4.71 7.74 -2.74
N THR A 410 3.86 7.44 -3.70
CA THR A 410 4.05 6.33 -4.63
C THR A 410 4.80 6.80 -5.86
N MET A 411 6.00 6.23 -6.09
CA MET A 411 6.79 6.51 -7.30
C MET A 411 6.09 5.93 -8.53
N TYR A 412 5.70 4.67 -8.46
CA TYR A 412 4.93 3.97 -9.48
C TYR A 412 3.58 3.55 -8.90
N THR A 413 2.51 3.87 -9.61
CA THR A 413 1.15 3.64 -9.11
C THR A 413 0.75 2.19 -9.37
N ASN A 414 0.74 1.37 -8.34
CA ASN A 414 0.18 0.00 -8.39
C ASN A 414 -1.16 -0.14 -7.67
N LEU A 415 -1.56 0.86 -6.89
CA LEU A 415 -2.87 0.94 -6.25
C LEU A 415 -3.60 2.21 -6.67
N LEU A 416 -4.90 2.13 -6.89
CA LEU A 416 -5.70 3.28 -7.25
C LEU A 416 -6.77 3.55 -6.18
N GLY A 417 -6.52 4.61 -5.44
CA GLY A 417 -7.43 5.10 -4.40
C GLY A 417 -7.58 6.62 -4.49
N SER A 418 -8.70 7.14 -4.00
CA SER A 418 -9.01 8.56 -4.17
C SER A 418 -8.08 9.49 -3.40
N SER A 419 -7.46 9.02 -2.31
CA SER A 419 -6.62 9.83 -1.42
C SER A 419 -5.12 9.48 -1.47
N LEU A 420 -4.67 8.65 -2.40
CA LEU A 420 -3.26 8.30 -2.53
C LEU A 420 -2.44 9.47 -3.09
N LEU A 421 -1.27 9.71 -2.47
CA LEU A 421 -0.33 10.76 -2.85
C LEU A 421 0.61 10.26 -3.96
N HIS A 422 0.67 10.97 -5.06
CA HIS A 422 1.60 10.72 -6.16
C HIS A 422 2.98 11.33 -5.87
N PHE A 423 4.02 10.74 -6.44
CA PHE A 423 5.40 11.22 -6.33
C PHE A 423 5.53 12.69 -6.78
N SER A 424 4.96 13.05 -7.90
CA SER A 424 4.96 14.41 -8.44
C SER A 424 4.25 15.44 -7.55
N GLU A 425 3.35 15.00 -6.68
CA GLU A 425 2.65 15.89 -5.74
C GLU A 425 3.43 16.11 -4.45
N TYR A 426 4.45 15.26 -4.17
CA TYR A 426 5.13 15.23 -2.86
C TYR A 426 5.85 16.53 -2.53
N LYS A 427 6.57 17.12 -3.47
CA LYS A 427 7.24 18.41 -3.26
C LYS A 427 6.24 19.49 -2.81
N ASN A 428 5.13 19.63 -3.51
CA ASN A 428 4.09 20.60 -3.16
C ASN A 428 3.41 20.27 -1.82
N PHE A 429 3.28 18.98 -1.51
CA PHE A 429 2.74 18.51 -0.24
C PHE A 429 3.67 18.91 0.93
N VAL A 430 4.98 18.76 0.79
CA VAL A 430 5.97 19.18 1.79
C VAL A 430 6.04 20.71 1.88
N GLU A 431 6.07 21.42 0.76
CA GLU A 431 6.11 22.89 0.75
C GLU A 431 4.88 23.51 1.45
N PHE A 432 3.70 22.89 1.33
CA PHE A 432 2.53 23.33 2.09
C PHE A 432 2.74 23.21 3.59
N GLN A 433 3.44 22.18 4.05
CA GLN A 433 3.76 21.97 5.45
C GLN A 433 4.87 22.92 5.93
N LYS A 434 5.91 23.15 5.12
CA LYS A 434 6.97 24.10 5.44
C LYS A 434 6.43 25.51 5.67
N LYS A 435 5.35 25.91 4.98
CA LYS A 435 4.71 27.23 5.21
C LYS A 435 4.24 27.43 6.65
N PHE A 436 3.73 26.40 7.33
CA PHE A 436 3.36 26.56 8.74
C PHE A 436 4.56 26.46 9.66
N LEU A 437 5.52 25.57 9.35
CA LEU A 437 6.73 25.39 10.16
C LEU A 437 7.59 26.65 10.20
N ASN A 438 7.69 27.37 9.09
CA ASN A 438 8.44 28.63 9.01
C ASN A 438 7.79 29.76 9.83
N ASN A 439 6.48 29.67 10.09
CA ASN A 439 5.75 30.64 10.93
C ASN A 439 5.75 30.27 12.43
N LEU A 440 6.37 29.15 12.82
CA LEU A 440 6.55 28.78 14.22
C LEU A 440 7.67 29.60 14.86
N LYS A 441 7.47 29.98 16.13
CA LYS A 441 8.54 30.50 16.99
C LYS A 441 9.67 29.47 17.07
N ASN A 442 10.91 29.92 17.17
CA ASN A 442 12.08 29.04 17.23
C ASN A 442 11.99 28.00 18.35
N GLU A 443 11.48 28.39 19.51
CA GLU A 443 11.28 27.52 20.67
C GLU A 443 10.36 26.34 20.38
N VAL A 444 9.29 26.55 19.60
CA VAL A 444 8.34 25.52 19.19
C VAL A 444 8.91 24.69 18.04
N ARG A 445 9.49 25.35 17.03
CA ARG A 445 10.01 24.72 15.81
C ARG A 445 11.15 23.74 16.11
N ASN A 446 12.05 24.06 17.03
CA ASN A 446 13.19 23.20 17.40
C ASN A 446 12.77 21.89 18.09
N ASN A 447 11.53 21.78 18.54
CA ASN A 447 10.97 20.58 19.17
C ASN A 447 10.02 19.80 18.23
N VAL A 448 10.06 20.10 16.92
CA VAL A 448 9.32 19.35 15.90
C VAL A 448 10.16 18.19 15.39
N VAL A 449 9.57 16.99 15.36
CA VAL A 449 10.13 15.81 14.72
C VAL A 449 9.26 15.40 13.54
N ILE A 450 9.85 15.22 12.38
CA ILE A 450 9.16 14.81 11.15
C ILE A 450 9.40 13.31 10.92
N ARG A 451 8.36 12.53 11.06
CA ARG A 451 8.41 11.10 10.76
C ARG A 451 8.15 10.87 9.27
N LEU A 452 9.20 10.47 8.55
CA LEU A 452 9.14 10.23 7.11
C LEU A 452 8.25 9.03 6.75
N GLY A 453 7.69 9.06 5.56
CA GLY A 453 6.80 8.01 5.04
C GLY A 453 7.52 6.74 4.64
N SER A 454 8.78 6.81 4.23
CA SER A 454 9.60 5.68 3.78
C SER A 454 10.57 5.15 4.84
N THR A 455 11.22 4.02 4.54
CA THR A 455 12.25 3.40 5.40
C THR A 455 13.58 3.34 4.67
N SER A 456 14.68 3.49 5.40
CA SER A 456 16.04 3.44 4.85
C SER A 456 16.52 2.04 4.43
N ASN A 457 15.78 0.98 4.77
CA ASN A 457 16.35 -0.38 4.84
C ASN A 457 15.88 -1.36 3.76
N VAL A 458 15.09 -0.96 2.75
CA VAL A 458 14.50 -1.93 1.81
C VAL A 458 14.50 -1.42 0.37
N GLY A 459 15.40 -1.95 -0.46
CA GLY A 459 15.39 -1.93 -1.93
C GLY A 459 15.09 -0.57 -2.58
N SER A 460 14.13 -0.53 -3.50
CA SER A 460 13.68 0.70 -4.19
C SER A 460 13.15 1.80 -3.25
N ASN A 461 12.78 1.46 -2.01
CA ASN A 461 12.40 2.43 -0.99
C ASN A 461 13.57 3.26 -0.46
N ASN A 462 14.81 2.82 -0.65
CA ASN A 462 15.99 3.59 -0.23
C ASN A 462 16.11 4.90 -1.00
N ASN A 463 15.88 4.86 -2.31
CA ASN A 463 15.89 6.06 -3.16
C ASN A 463 14.77 7.04 -2.74
N LEU A 464 13.59 6.51 -2.42
CA LEU A 464 12.46 7.31 -1.95
C LEU A 464 12.75 7.97 -0.60
N PHE A 465 13.40 7.26 0.32
CA PHE A 465 13.83 7.81 1.61
C PHE A 465 14.81 8.97 1.44
N HIS A 466 15.84 8.83 0.61
CA HIS A 466 16.78 9.89 0.31
C HIS A 466 16.10 11.10 -0.36
N TYR A 467 15.13 10.84 -1.24
CA TYR A 467 14.34 11.90 -1.85
C TYR A 467 13.52 12.67 -0.81
N GLU A 468 12.83 11.97 0.10
CA GLU A 468 12.08 12.60 1.19
C GLU A 468 13.00 13.45 2.06
N GLN A 469 14.15 12.92 2.48
CA GLN A 469 15.14 13.66 3.27
C GLN A 469 15.64 14.91 2.52
N LYS A 470 15.97 14.79 1.24
CA LYS A 470 16.43 15.90 0.40
C LYS A 470 15.38 17.01 0.32
N ILE A 471 14.10 16.66 0.09
CA ILE A 471 13.01 17.64 0.03
C ILE A 471 12.84 18.33 1.39
N TRP A 472 12.86 17.58 2.49
CA TRP A 472 12.73 18.18 3.83
C TRP A 472 13.91 19.06 4.21
N ASN A 473 15.12 18.70 3.84
CA ASN A 473 16.34 19.45 4.11
C ASN A 473 16.67 20.53 3.06
N SER A 474 15.85 20.68 2.01
CA SER A 474 15.99 21.76 1.04
C SER A 474 15.52 23.09 1.67
N GLY A 475 16.43 24.06 1.82
CA GLY A 475 16.17 25.36 2.40
C GLY A 475 17.10 25.69 3.56
N SER A 476 16.92 26.89 4.15
CA SER A 476 17.76 27.41 5.25
C SER A 476 17.49 26.72 6.60
N VAL A 477 16.32 26.11 6.77
CA VAL A 477 15.92 25.46 8.02
C VAL A 477 16.04 23.95 7.88
N LYS A 478 16.86 23.32 8.74
CA LYS A 478 16.94 21.85 8.87
C LYS A 478 15.94 21.38 9.91
N PHE A 479 15.24 20.30 9.64
CA PHE A 479 14.28 19.68 10.55
C PHE A 479 14.80 18.34 11.07
N ASN A 480 14.49 18.02 12.32
CA ASN A 480 14.74 16.70 12.86
C ASN A 480 13.82 15.68 12.18
N THR A 481 14.39 14.66 11.56
CA THR A 481 13.65 13.59 10.88
C THR A 481 13.83 12.26 11.57
N GLU A 482 12.79 11.45 11.61
CA GLU A 482 12.85 10.07 12.04
C GLU A 482 12.31 9.13 10.95
N THR A 483 12.68 7.85 11.00
CA THR A 483 12.25 6.85 10.04
C THR A 483 11.20 5.91 10.63
N ARG A 484 10.56 5.10 9.77
CA ARG A 484 9.66 4.02 10.21
C ARG A 484 10.38 2.87 10.92
N ALA A 485 11.71 2.86 10.98
CA ALA A 485 12.47 1.90 11.81
C ALA A 485 12.10 2.05 13.30
N ILE A 486 11.80 3.27 13.75
CA ILE A 486 11.25 3.49 15.08
C ILE A 486 9.76 3.11 15.07
N PRO A 487 9.28 2.23 15.97
CA PRO A 487 7.86 1.91 16.05
C PRO A 487 7.02 3.16 16.36
N ILE A 488 5.91 3.36 15.62
CA ILE A 488 5.08 4.57 15.74
C ILE A 488 4.57 4.84 17.17
N HIS A 489 4.28 3.81 17.94
CA HIS A 489 3.82 3.97 19.32
C HIS A 489 4.89 4.60 20.22
N LYS A 490 6.18 4.37 19.95
CA LYS A 490 7.29 5.03 20.68
C LYS A 490 7.35 6.52 20.34
N SER A 491 7.28 6.88 19.06
CA SER A 491 7.30 8.29 18.64
C SER A 491 6.09 9.05 19.20
N ILE A 492 4.91 8.43 19.21
CA ILE A 492 3.69 9.03 19.77
C ILE A 492 3.80 9.18 21.29
N SER A 493 4.33 8.17 22.02
CA SER A 493 4.47 8.24 23.47
C SER A 493 5.42 9.35 23.93
N GLN A 494 6.37 9.72 23.10
CA GLN A 494 7.35 10.79 23.35
C GLN A 494 6.91 12.19 22.89
N SER A 495 5.70 12.32 22.36
CA SER A 495 5.19 13.57 21.78
C SER A 495 3.99 14.09 22.57
N HIS A 496 3.87 15.43 22.68
CA HIS A 496 2.71 16.08 23.29
C HIS A 496 1.53 16.18 22.31
N ILE A 497 1.82 16.48 21.03
CA ILE A 497 0.84 16.57 19.95
C ILE A 497 1.36 15.79 18.73
N VAL A 498 0.46 15.08 18.07
CA VAL A 498 0.72 14.42 16.79
C VAL A 498 0.01 15.19 15.67
N ILE A 499 0.73 15.62 14.66
CA ILE A 499 0.16 16.26 13.46
C ILE A 499 0.10 15.24 12.35
N LEU A 500 -1.11 14.97 11.88
CA LEU A 500 -1.40 14.00 10.81
C LEU A 500 -1.64 14.77 9.51
N THR A 501 -0.80 14.53 8.53
CA THR A 501 -0.78 15.29 7.28
C THR A 501 -1.64 14.63 6.19
N GLN A 502 -2.14 13.43 6.45
CA GLN A 502 -3.04 12.69 5.58
C GLN A 502 -4.25 12.15 6.34
N VAL A 503 -5.42 12.39 5.76
CA VAL A 503 -6.73 12.08 6.36
C VAL A 503 -7.18 10.62 6.21
N SER A 504 -6.51 9.82 5.38
CA SER A 504 -6.80 8.39 5.18
C SER A 504 -5.75 7.49 5.85
N SER A 505 -4.94 8.03 6.76
CA SER A 505 -3.88 7.27 7.41
C SER A 505 -4.41 6.35 8.50
N THR A 506 -3.75 5.21 8.67
CA THR A 506 -4.01 4.27 9.78
C THR A 506 -3.71 4.93 11.12
N THR A 507 -2.64 5.73 11.19
CA THR A 507 -2.22 6.43 12.41
C THR A 507 -3.29 7.40 12.91
N LEU A 508 -4.04 8.07 12.01
CA LEU A 508 -5.17 8.91 12.40
C LEU A 508 -6.23 8.10 13.17
N LEU A 509 -6.62 6.95 12.63
CA LEU A 509 -7.63 6.09 13.27
C LEU A 509 -7.13 5.52 14.60
N GLU A 510 -5.84 5.23 14.71
CA GLU A 510 -5.21 4.77 15.94
C GLU A 510 -5.14 5.89 16.99
N CYS A 511 -4.84 7.13 16.61
CA CYS A 511 -4.87 8.29 17.51
C CYS A 511 -6.30 8.56 18.03
N ILE A 512 -7.31 8.51 17.14
CA ILE A 512 -8.72 8.66 17.51
C ILE A 512 -9.12 7.59 18.53
N SER A 513 -8.84 6.31 18.22
CA SER A 513 -9.18 5.18 19.07
C SER A 513 -8.51 5.22 20.43
N SER A 514 -7.26 5.67 20.47
CA SER A 514 -6.44 5.71 21.70
C SER A 514 -6.60 7.02 22.49
N ASN A 515 -7.38 7.97 22.00
CA ASN A 515 -7.59 9.28 22.60
C ASN A 515 -6.30 10.02 22.94
N VAL A 516 -5.31 10.02 22.02
CA VAL A 516 -4.08 10.82 22.17
C VAL A 516 -4.24 12.17 21.50
N PRO A 517 -3.64 13.27 21.99
CA PRO A 517 -3.76 14.58 21.36
C PRO A 517 -3.22 14.58 19.93
N PHE A 518 -4.05 14.97 18.98
CA PHE A 518 -3.65 15.10 17.59
C PHE A 518 -4.29 16.31 16.92
N LEU A 519 -3.64 16.77 15.85
CA LEU A 519 -4.18 17.69 14.86
C LEU A 519 -4.15 17.05 13.48
N ILE A 520 -5.07 17.42 12.64
CA ILE A 520 -5.08 17.07 11.21
C ILE A 520 -4.69 18.35 10.46
N PHE A 521 -3.61 18.29 9.68
CA PHE A 521 -3.17 19.41 8.86
C PHE A 521 -2.97 18.97 7.41
N CYS A 522 -3.84 19.39 6.53
CA CYS A 522 -3.73 19.11 5.09
C CYS A 522 -4.49 20.13 4.24
N ASP A 523 -4.06 20.28 2.99
CA ASP A 523 -4.85 20.99 1.98
C ASP A 523 -6.05 20.12 1.57
N LEU A 524 -7.23 20.45 2.11
CA LEU A 524 -8.45 19.67 1.87
C LEU A 524 -8.87 19.67 0.39
N LYS A 525 -8.46 20.67 -0.41
CA LYS A 525 -8.71 20.70 -1.85
C LYS A 525 -7.95 19.58 -2.57
N LYS A 526 -6.79 19.18 -2.03
CA LYS A 526 -5.97 18.09 -2.56
C LYS A 526 -6.37 16.71 -2.02
N GLN A 527 -7.09 16.63 -0.89
CA GLN A 527 -7.60 15.39 -0.35
C GLN A 527 -8.91 15.00 -1.05
N ASN A 528 -8.95 13.81 -1.65
CA ASN A 528 -10.13 13.31 -2.34
C ASN A 528 -10.83 12.25 -1.50
N VAL A 529 -11.54 12.71 -0.48
CA VAL A 529 -12.29 11.89 0.48
C VAL A 529 -13.80 11.97 0.24
N ASN A 530 -14.53 11.01 0.76
CA ASN A 530 -15.99 10.98 0.61
C ASN A 530 -16.68 12.18 1.29
N GLY A 531 -17.90 12.48 0.86
CA GLY A 531 -18.61 13.69 1.29
C GLY A 531 -18.87 13.73 2.79
N PHE A 532 -19.15 12.58 3.42
CA PHE A 532 -19.39 12.50 4.86
C PHE A 532 -18.13 12.86 5.65
N PHE A 533 -16.99 12.26 5.30
CA PHE A 533 -15.75 12.56 6.00
C PHE A 533 -15.29 14.00 5.76
N LYS A 534 -15.50 14.53 4.54
CA LYS A 534 -15.25 15.93 4.23
C LYS A 534 -16.07 16.88 5.10
N LYS A 535 -17.38 16.64 5.26
CA LYS A 535 -18.26 17.41 6.15
C LYS A 535 -17.77 17.32 7.60
N THR A 536 -17.38 16.12 8.06
CA THR A 536 -16.81 15.94 9.40
C THR A 536 -15.59 16.83 9.62
N LEU A 537 -14.64 16.86 8.68
CA LEU A 537 -13.45 17.71 8.79
C LEU A 537 -13.82 19.20 8.88
N PHE A 538 -14.80 19.66 8.13
CA PHE A 538 -15.27 21.05 8.21
C PHE A 538 -15.83 21.40 9.62
N HIS A 539 -16.55 20.48 10.26
CA HIS A 539 -17.03 20.67 11.63
C HIS A 539 -15.91 20.70 12.69
N LEU A 540 -14.73 20.19 12.36
CA LEU A 540 -13.54 20.18 13.22
C LEU A 540 -12.58 21.35 12.94
N ARG A 541 -12.93 22.22 11.99
CA ARG A 541 -12.03 23.27 11.47
C ARG A 541 -11.67 24.28 12.55
N ASN A 542 -10.38 24.62 12.61
CA ASN A 542 -9.74 25.48 13.58
C ASN A 542 -9.76 24.98 15.05
N GLU A 543 -10.18 23.72 15.28
CA GLU A 543 -10.13 23.06 16.59
C GLU A 543 -9.18 21.86 16.57
N ILE A 544 -9.47 20.87 15.72
CA ILE A 544 -8.65 19.67 15.51
C ILE A 544 -8.13 19.61 14.07
N PHE A 545 -8.87 20.17 13.12
CA PHE A 545 -8.52 20.21 11.70
C PHE A 545 -8.12 21.61 11.26
N PHE A 546 -6.98 21.69 10.56
CA PHE A 546 -6.46 22.92 9.98
C PHE A 546 -6.11 22.70 8.50
N ASP A 547 -6.55 23.62 7.64
CA ASP A 547 -6.22 23.69 6.22
C ASP A 547 -5.50 25.01 5.85
N ASN A 548 -5.16 25.79 6.85
CA ASN A 548 -4.46 27.07 6.70
C ASN A 548 -3.16 27.07 7.54
N PRO A 549 -1.99 27.26 6.89
CA PRO A 549 -0.70 27.26 7.57
C PRO A 549 -0.56 28.29 8.70
N LYS A 550 -1.08 29.51 8.52
CA LYS A 550 -1.00 30.56 9.55
C LYS A 550 -1.84 30.20 10.78
N LYS A 551 -3.04 29.61 10.58
CA LYS A 551 -3.91 29.27 11.72
C LYS A 551 -3.32 28.17 12.61
N ILE A 552 -2.75 27.11 12.01
CA ILE A 552 -2.08 26.06 12.79
C ILE A 552 -0.83 26.60 13.48
N SER A 553 -0.04 27.45 12.82
CA SER A 553 1.14 28.08 13.46
C SER A 553 0.75 28.92 14.65
N ASN A 554 -0.29 29.75 14.54
CA ASN A 554 -0.77 30.59 15.64
C ASN A 554 -1.24 29.73 16.82
N PHE A 555 -2.01 28.65 16.55
CA PHE A 555 -2.43 27.72 17.58
C PHE A 555 -1.23 27.11 18.33
N LEU A 556 -0.22 26.61 17.60
CA LEU A 556 0.95 25.97 18.20
C LEU A 556 1.86 26.97 18.95
N ASN A 557 2.00 28.19 18.43
CA ASN A 557 2.80 29.26 19.09
C ASN A 557 2.19 29.76 20.40
N GLN A 558 0.88 29.59 20.58
CA GLN A 558 0.16 29.94 21.83
C GLN A 558 0.03 28.75 22.78
N THR A 559 0.43 27.55 22.33
CA THR A 559 0.25 26.31 23.07
C THR A 559 1.53 25.95 23.84
N ASN A 560 1.40 25.56 25.10
CA ASN A 560 2.46 24.97 25.92
C ASN A 560 2.02 23.57 26.40
N THR A 561 2.90 22.87 27.12
CA THR A 561 2.65 21.50 27.59
C THR A 561 1.41 21.36 28.47
N ASN A 562 1.19 22.35 29.37
CA ASN A 562 0.01 22.34 30.24
C ASN A 562 -1.28 22.65 29.48
N ASN A 563 -1.21 23.61 28.55
CA ASN A 563 -2.38 24.00 27.76
C ASN A 563 -2.83 22.91 26.78
N VAL A 564 -1.90 22.10 26.24
CA VAL A 564 -2.26 20.93 25.39
C VAL A 564 -3.18 19.98 26.13
N THR A 565 -2.83 19.63 27.36
CA THR A 565 -3.62 18.70 28.17
C THR A 565 -5.00 19.29 28.49
N LYS A 566 -5.03 20.55 28.93
CA LYS A 566 -6.29 21.28 29.21
C LYS A 566 -7.18 21.36 27.96
N TRP A 567 -6.60 21.75 26.81
CA TRP A 567 -7.30 21.82 25.53
C TRP A 567 -7.85 20.47 25.13
N TRP A 568 -7.00 19.41 25.12
CA TRP A 568 -7.40 18.09 24.65
C TRP A 568 -8.52 17.48 25.48
N TYR A 569 -8.42 17.57 26.81
CA TYR A 569 -9.44 17.01 27.70
C TYR A 569 -10.59 17.98 27.99
N SER A 570 -10.68 19.12 27.32
CA SER A 570 -11.84 20.00 27.42
C SER A 570 -13.11 19.30 26.90
N LYS A 571 -14.25 19.63 27.50
CA LYS A 571 -15.57 19.03 27.15
C LYS A 571 -15.89 19.16 25.65
N ASN A 572 -15.52 20.30 25.04
CA ASN A 572 -15.77 20.53 23.61
C ASN A 572 -14.94 19.60 22.73
N ILE A 573 -13.63 19.54 22.94
CA ILE A 573 -12.72 18.69 22.15
C ILE A 573 -13.07 17.19 22.33
N GLN A 574 -13.30 16.76 23.57
CA GLN A 574 -13.68 15.35 23.84
C GLN A 574 -15.01 14.94 23.18
N ARG A 575 -15.96 15.85 23.03
CA ARG A 575 -17.17 15.61 22.25
C ARG A 575 -16.86 15.36 20.76
N ARG A 576 -15.93 16.14 20.19
CA ARG A 576 -15.45 15.98 18.83
C ARG A 576 -14.71 14.64 18.63
N VAL A 577 -13.83 14.30 19.56
CA VAL A 577 -13.09 13.03 19.54
C VAL A 577 -14.04 11.83 19.67
N LYS A 578 -15.02 11.90 20.55
CA LYS A 578 -16.06 10.87 20.68
C LYS A 578 -16.83 10.66 19.36
N TYR A 579 -17.20 11.75 18.70
CA TYR A 579 -17.85 11.71 17.40
C TYR A 579 -16.97 11.03 16.33
N LEU A 580 -15.68 11.37 16.26
CA LEU A 580 -14.72 10.72 15.36
C LEU A 580 -14.56 9.23 15.69
N ASN A 581 -14.46 8.89 16.96
CA ASN A 581 -14.35 7.52 17.44
C ASN A 581 -15.54 6.67 16.97
N GLU A 582 -16.77 7.06 17.26
CA GLU A 582 -17.98 6.33 16.88
C GLU A 582 -18.12 6.15 15.36
N ASN A 583 -17.66 7.12 14.58
CA ASN A 583 -17.87 7.13 13.14
C ASN A 583 -16.76 6.46 12.33
N PHE A 584 -15.51 6.44 12.84
CA PHE A 584 -14.35 6.01 12.04
C PHE A 584 -13.43 5.02 12.75
N ALA A 585 -13.35 5.02 14.08
CA ALA A 585 -12.34 4.25 14.81
C ALA A 585 -12.80 3.87 16.22
N ILE A 586 -13.88 3.12 16.31
CA ILE A 586 -14.49 2.71 17.58
C ILE A 586 -13.44 2.02 18.47
N TYR A 587 -13.28 2.51 19.69
CA TYR A 587 -12.52 1.84 20.73
C TYR A 587 -13.41 0.88 21.51
N GLU A 588 -12.89 -0.31 21.80
CA GLU A 588 -13.61 -1.36 22.53
C GLU A 588 -12.75 -1.94 23.64
N ARG A 589 -13.25 -1.95 24.85
CA ARG A 589 -12.55 -2.55 26.01
C ARG A 589 -12.64 -4.08 26.02
N ASN A 590 -13.82 -4.62 25.67
CA ASN A 590 -14.10 -6.05 25.69
C ASN A 590 -13.85 -6.70 24.32
N VAL A 591 -12.65 -6.45 23.76
CA VAL A 591 -12.23 -6.81 22.39
C VAL A 591 -12.54 -8.26 22.07
N VAL A 592 -12.04 -9.18 22.90
CA VAL A 592 -12.14 -10.63 22.65
C VAL A 592 -13.60 -11.10 22.71
N HIS A 593 -14.37 -10.60 23.69
CA HIS A 593 -15.77 -10.99 23.83
C HIS A 593 -16.60 -10.56 22.62
N LYS A 594 -16.49 -9.30 22.23
CA LYS A 594 -17.29 -8.77 21.12
C LYS A 594 -16.88 -9.35 19.77
N LEU A 595 -15.57 -9.53 19.53
CA LEU A 595 -15.12 -10.18 18.31
C LEU A 595 -15.54 -11.66 18.26
N ALA A 596 -15.45 -12.40 19.36
CA ALA A 596 -15.92 -13.79 19.42
C ALA A 596 -17.43 -13.90 19.13
N LYS A 597 -18.24 -12.98 19.67
CA LYS A 597 -19.69 -12.91 19.38
C LYS A 597 -19.95 -12.68 17.89
N GLU A 598 -19.19 -11.76 17.25
CA GLU A 598 -19.30 -11.48 15.83
C GLU A 598 -18.92 -12.68 14.97
N LEU A 599 -17.79 -13.33 15.29
CA LEU A 599 -17.31 -14.50 14.53
C LEU A 599 -18.26 -15.71 14.66
N ARG A 600 -18.92 -15.90 15.81
CA ARG A 600 -19.89 -16.99 16.02
C ARG A 600 -21.25 -16.69 15.42
N GLY A 601 -21.66 -15.44 15.32
CA GLY A 601 -22.95 -15.03 14.75
C GLY A 601 -23.18 -15.59 13.34
N LYS A 602 -24.44 -15.57 12.85
CA LYS A 602 -24.75 -15.95 11.47
C LYS A 602 -23.98 -15.03 10.51
N ALA A 603 -23.34 -15.63 9.50
CA ALA A 603 -22.55 -14.91 8.49
C ALA A 603 -23.46 -14.16 7.52
#